data_6b3710ee6f7ac0953bd1c9fb7f4a6ba7
#
_entry.id   6b3710ee6f7ac0953bd1c9fb7f4a6ba7
#
_cell.length_a   1.000
_cell.length_b   1.000
_cell.length_c   1.000
_cell.angle_alpha   90.00
_cell.angle_beta   90.00
_cell.angle_gamma   90.00
#
_symmetry.space_group_name_H-M   'P 1'
#
loop_
_entity.id
_entity.type
_entity.pdbx_description
1 polymer ?
#
loop_
_entity_poly.entity_id
_entity_poly.type
_entity_poly.pdbx_seq_one_letter_code
_entity_poly.pdbx_strand_id
1 'polypeptide(L)'
;GGNPDLLLVGSFNKQKVSGFTGNSTRMDMAEDRSLVATIDVYVSDFGEVRVVADRILRSSGRTAHVVDTEMWEVAYLRPFGVQDLAKTGDAEKKQLLVEYTLVAKNEAANGKIADLTTS
;
A
#
# COMPACT_ATOMS: atom_id res chain seq x y z
N GLY A 1 4.78 20.78 -3.47
CA GLY A 1 5.01 19.57 -2.76
C GLY A 1 3.83 19.04 -2.00
N GLY A 2 3.87 17.72 -1.81
CA GLY A 2 2.89 17.03 -1.02
C GLY A 2 3.39 16.71 0.38
N ASN A 3 2.58 16.01 1.11
CA ASN A 3 2.94 15.48 2.42
C ASN A 3 2.77 13.94 2.38
N PRO A 4 3.74 13.23 1.81
CA PRO A 4 3.62 11.78 1.69
C PRO A 4 3.59 11.10 3.06
N ASP A 5 2.67 10.16 3.22
CA ASP A 5 2.44 9.45 4.46
C ASP A 5 2.58 7.94 4.34
N LEU A 6 2.78 7.43 3.13
CA LEU A 6 2.83 6.01 2.86
C LEU A 6 4.01 5.65 1.97
N LEU A 7 4.75 4.62 2.36
CA LEU A 7 5.82 4.04 1.55
C LEU A 7 5.46 2.59 1.22
N LEU A 8 5.25 2.32 -0.06
CA LEU A 8 4.97 0.98 -0.56
C LEU A 8 6.25 0.36 -1.12
N VAL A 9 6.63 -0.78 -0.60
CA VAL A 9 7.86 -1.49 -0.99
C VAL A 9 7.59 -2.98 -1.17
N GLY A 10 8.46 -3.63 -1.93
CA GLY A 10 8.46 -5.09 -2.01
C GLY A 10 8.96 -5.72 -0.70
N SER A 11 8.79 -7.03 -0.58
CA SER A 11 9.09 -7.75 0.67
C SER A 11 10.56 -7.63 1.09
N PHE A 12 11.48 -7.72 0.13
CA PHE A 12 12.92 -7.60 0.43
C PHE A 12 13.26 -6.20 0.95
N ASN A 13 12.76 -5.18 0.27
CA ASN A 13 13.03 -3.80 0.66
C ASN A 13 12.33 -3.40 1.95
N LYS A 14 11.20 -4.04 2.28
CA LYS A 14 10.56 -3.85 3.58
C LYS A 14 11.47 -4.30 4.71
N GLN A 15 12.18 -5.42 4.55
CA GLN A 15 13.15 -5.88 5.53
C GLN A 15 14.29 -4.89 5.70
N LYS A 16 14.74 -4.28 4.61
CA LYS A 16 15.79 -3.25 4.65
C LYS A 16 15.34 -2.00 5.40
N VAL A 17 14.12 -1.54 5.14
CA VAL A 17 13.56 -0.38 5.83
C VAL A 17 13.39 -0.68 7.32
N SER A 18 12.97 -1.87 7.68
CA SER A 18 12.87 -2.27 9.07
C SER A 18 14.21 -2.21 9.80
N GLY A 19 15.31 -2.41 9.07
CA GLY A 19 16.66 -2.27 9.61
C GLY A 19 17.10 -0.82 9.81
N PHE A 20 16.47 0.14 9.17
CA PHE A 20 16.84 1.55 9.29
C PHE A 20 16.46 2.18 10.63
N THR A 21 15.51 1.60 11.33
CA THR A 21 14.94 2.19 12.54
C THR A 21 15.83 2.07 13.77
N GLY A 22 17.05 1.71 13.55
CA GLY A 22 18.10 1.88 14.51
C GLY A 22 18.13 0.86 15.66
N ASN A 23 19.31 0.77 16.23
CA ASN A 23 19.56 -0.17 17.31
C ASN A 23 18.90 0.21 18.63
N SER A 24 18.61 1.48 18.83
CA SER A 24 18.00 1.97 20.06
C SER A 24 16.57 1.49 20.26
N THR A 25 15.83 1.40 19.18
CA THR A 25 14.45 0.92 19.22
C THR A 25 14.36 -0.59 19.45
N ARG A 26 15.38 -1.31 19.07
CA ARG A 26 15.45 -2.76 19.24
C ARG A 26 15.42 -3.22 20.69
N MET A 27 16.08 -2.49 21.57
CA MET A 27 16.23 -2.91 22.96
C MET A 27 14.92 -2.82 23.70
N ASP A 28 14.15 -1.80 23.45
CA ASP A 28 12.85 -1.61 24.09
C ASP A 28 11.81 -2.61 23.60
N MET A 29 12.01 -3.14 22.39
CA MET A 29 11.09 -4.06 21.76
C MET A 29 11.47 -5.54 21.91
N ALA A 30 12.57 -5.82 22.56
CA ALA A 30 13.07 -7.19 22.69
C ALA A 30 12.12 -8.12 23.44
N GLU A 31 11.29 -7.58 24.29
CA GLU A 31 10.31 -8.35 25.04
C GLU A 31 9.11 -8.77 24.20
N ASP A 32 8.78 -7.96 23.18
CA ASP A 32 7.65 -8.21 22.29
C ASP A 32 8.10 -8.71 20.93
N ARG A 33 8.85 -9.77 20.91
CA ARG A 33 9.50 -10.28 19.70
C ARG A 33 8.56 -10.62 18.55
N SER A 34 7.36 -11.01 18.83
CA SER A 34 6.38 -11.34 17.80
C SER A 34 5.88 -10.11 17.06
N LEU A 35 5.98 -8.93 17.67
CA LEU A 35 5.53 -7.67 17.08
C LEU A 35 6.64 -6.89 16.40
N VAL A 36 7.89 -7.22 16.69
CA VAL A 36 9.07 -6.48 16.26
C VAL A 36 9.43 -6.76 14.79
N ALA A 37 8.94 -7.85 14.23
CA ALA A 37 9.29 -8.26 12.88
C ALA A 37 8.87 -7.26 11.80
N THR A 38 7.93 -6.40 12.10
CA THR A 38 7.41 -5.42 11.15
C THR A 38 7.39 -4.04 11.76
N ILE A 39 8.22 -3.15 11.25
CA ILE A 39 8.13 -1.74 11.59
C ILE A 39 7.33 -1.06 10.50
N ASP A 40 6.24 -0.48 10.91
CA ASP A 40 5.27 0.07 10.00
C ASP A 40 5.33 1.60 9.92
N VAL A 41 6.07 2.24 10.81
CA VAL A 41 6.16 3.70 10.87
C VAL A 41 7.62 4.13 10.92
N TYR A 42 7.99 5.02 10.02
CA TYR A 42 9.27 5.71 10.03
C TYR A 42 9.02 7.19 10.37
N VAL A 43 9.61 7.65 11.45
CA VAL A 43 9.50 9.05 11.87
C VAL A 43 10.70 9.81 11.34
N SER A 44 10.46 10.76 10.45
CA SER A 44 11.49 11.64 9.91
C SER A 44 11.30 13.06 10.43
N ASP A 45 12.27 13.91 10.11
CA ASP A 45 12.19 15.34 10.45
C ASP A 45 11.01 16.05 9.76
N PHE A 46 10.47 15.42 8.70
CA PHE A 46 9.37 15.98 7.92
C PHE A 46 8.02 15.33 8.23
N GLY A 47 7.98 14.42 9.19
CA GLY A 47 6.75 13.76 9.60
C GLY A 47 6.86 12.25 9.65
N GLU A 48 5.73 11.60 9.87
CA GLU A 48 5.64 10.15 9.94
C GLU A 48 5.29 9.56 8.58
N VAL A 49 5.99 8.52 8.21
CA VAL A 49 5.72 7.75 6.99
C VAL A 49 5.45 6.29 7.39
N ARG A 50 4.30 5.77 7.01
CA ARG A 50 4.01 4.35 7.19
C ARG A 50 4.63 3.54 6.08
N VAL A 51 5.24 2.42 6.45
CA VAL A 51 5.89 1.52 5.50
C VAL A 51 5.08 0.25 5.38
N VAL A 52 4.65 -0.06 4.17
CA VAL A 52 3.81 -1.22 3.90
C VAL A 52 4.47 -2.08 2.84
N ALA A 53 4.55 -3.38 3.11
CA ALA A 53 4.99 -4.35 2.12
C ALA A 53 3.83 -4.69 1.19
N ASP A 54 4.00 -4.43 -0.08
CA ASP A 54 2.99 -4.72 -1.08
C ASP A 54 3.28 -6.06 -1.76
N ARG A 55 2.37 -6.99 -1.60
CA ARG A 55 2.48 -8.33 -2.18
C ARG A 55 2.33 -8.33 -3.70
N ILE A 56 1.69 -7.31 -4.24
CA ILE A 56 1.43 -7.19 -5.68
C ILE A 56 2.69 -6.76 -6.42
N LEU A 57 3.63 -6.10 -5.74
CA LEU A 57 4.89 -5.64 -6.31
C LEU A 57 5.92 -6.75 -6.57
N ARG A 58 5.49 -7.97 -6.80
CA ARG A 58 6.38 -9.10 -7.08
C ARG A 58 7.30 -8.86 -8.27
N SER A 59 6.73 -8.40 -9.37
CA SER A 59 7.49 -8.12 -10.59
C SER A 59 8.16 -6.75 -10.57
N SER A 60 7.79 -5.91 -9.62
CA SER A 60 8.31 -4.55 -9.50
C SER A 60 8.96 -4.30 -8.14
N GLY A 61 9.52 -5.35 -7.54
CA GLY A 61 10.13 -5.28 -6.22
C GLY A 61 11.32 -4.32 -6.10
N ARG A 62 11.85 -3.90 -7.24
CA ARG A 62 12.94 -2.92 -7.32
C ARG A 62 12.48 -1.47 -7.19
N THR A 63 11.19 -1.26 -7.07
CA THR A 63 10.60 0.07 -7.01
C THR A 63 9.92 0.29 -5.67
N ALA A 64 10.17 1.43 -5.05
CA ALA A 64 9.43 1.90 -3.89
C ALA A 64 8.58 3.11 -4.30
N HIS A 65 7.34 3.12 -3.85
CA HIS A 65 6.42 4.22 -4.10
C HIS A 65 6.19 5.01 -2.82
N VAL A 66 6.46 6.30 -2.88
CA VAL A 66 6.17 7.25 -1.80
C VAL A 66 4.87 7.94 -2.16
N VAL A 67 3.86 7.76 -1.34
CA VAL A 67 2.49 8.13 -1.69
C VAL A 67 1.90 9.07 -0.65
N ASP A 68 1.27 10.13 -1.11
CA ASP A 68 0.41 10.98 -0.31
C ASP A 68 -1.03 10.49 -0.50
N THR A 69 -1.56 9.79 0.49
CA THR A 69 -2.86 9.13 0.39
C THR A 69 -4.03 10.10 0.23
N GLU A 70 -3.87 11.34 0.69
CA GLU A 70 -4.91 12.36 0.51
C GLU A 70 -5.11 12.77 -0.95
N MET A 71 -4.09 12.54 -1.78
CA MET A 71 -4.12 12.90 -3.20
C MET A 71 -4.63 11.76 -4.09
N TRP A 72 -5.14 10.70 -3.49
CA TRP A 72 -5.70 9.56 -4.21
C TRP A 72 -7.13 9.33 -3.78
N GLU A 73 -7.95 8.95 -4.74
CA GLU A 73 -9.36 8.70 -4.51
C GLU A 73 -9.87 7.63 -5.45
N VAL A 74 -10.82 6.85 -4.99
CA VAL A 74 -11.55 5.91 -5.85
C VAL A 74 -12.86 6.57 -6.26
N ALA A 75 -13.05 6.75 -7.55
CA ALA A 75 -14.28 7.29 -8.10
C ALA A 75 -15.13 6.17 -8.71
N TYR A 76 -16.41 6.19 -8.40
CA TYR A 76 -17.36 5.20 -8.88
C TYR A 76 -18.27 5.80 -9.94
N LEU A 77 -18.30 5.17 -11.10
CA LEU A 77 -19.35 5.44 -12.09
C LEU A 77 -20.63 4.70 -11.69
N ARG A 78 -20.48 3.45 -11.26
CA ARG A 78 -21.55 2.63 -10.72
C ARG A 78 -21.04 1.96 -9.43
N PRO A 79 -21.63 2.26 -8.28
CA PRO A 79 -21.26 1.58 -7.04
C PRO A 79 -21.63 0.10 -7.10
N PHE A 80 -21.17 -0.67 -6.13
CA PHE A 80 -21.49 -2.09 -6.06
C PHE A 80 -23.00 -2.30 -6.04
N GLY A 81 -23.49 -3.12 -6.96
CA GLY A 81 -24.89 -3.46 -7.05
C GLY A 81 -25.08 -4.87 -7.55
N VAL A 82 -26.15 -5.50 -7.07
CA VAL A 82 -26.54 -6.85 -7.49
C VAL A 82 -27.67 -6.72 -8.48
N GLN A 83 -27.50 -7.35 -9.65
CA GLN A 83 -28.53 -7.41 -10.68
C GLN A 83 -28.99 -8.84 -10.87
N ASP A 84 -30.30 -9.00 -11.00
CA ASP A 84 -30.87 -10.29 -11.32
C ASP A 84 -30.76 -10.53 -12.82
N LEU A 85 -30.16 -11.64 -13.20
CA LEU A 85 -30.07 -12.04 -14.59
C LEU A 85 -31.32 -12.83 -15.01
N ALA A 86 -31.54 -12.89 -16.32
CA ALA A 86 -32.66 -13.63 -16.88
C ALA A 86 -32.60 -15.11 -16.41
N LYS A 87 -33.74 -15.60 -15.94
CA LYS A 87 -33.86 -16.96 -15.46
C LYS A 87 -33.90 -17.93 -16.65
N THR A 88 -32.91 -18.81 -16.71
CA THR A 88 -32.86 -19.90 -17.73
C THR A 88 -32.96 -21.23 -17.00
N GLY A 89 -34.06 -21.96 -17.27
CA GLY A 89 -34.31 -23.21 -16.56
C GLY A 89 -34.67 -22.99 -15.09
N ASP A 90 -34.19 -23.89 -14.23
CA ASP A 90 -34.48 -23.85 -12.79
C ASP A 90 -33.43 -23.07 -11.99
N ALA A 91 -32.45 -22.46 -12.66
CA ALA A 91 -31.36 -21.72 -11.99
C ALA A 91 -31.67 -20.22 -11.90
N GLU A 92 -31.47 -19.67 -10.71
CA GLU A 92 -31.44 -18.22 -10.51
C GLU A 92 -30.01 -17.73 -10.59
N LYS A 93 -29.78 -16.74 -11.44
CA LYS A 93 -28.45 -16.14 -11.62
C LYS A 93 -28.50 -14.68 -11.21
N LYS A 94 -27.45 -14.26 -10.48
CA LYS A 94 -27.26 -12.88 -10.08
C LYS A 94 -25.89 -12.41 -10.51
N GLN A 95 -25.78 -11.14 -10.82
CA GLN A 95 -24.53 -10.50 -11.22
C GLN A 95 -24.21 -9.38 -10.25
N LEU A 96 -22.97 -9.39 -9.75
CA LEU A 96 -22.43 -8.28 -9.00
C LEU A 96 -21.63 -7.41 -9.95
N LEU A 97 -21.99 -6.14 -10.03
CA LEU A 97 -21.37 -5.20 -10.95
C LEU A 97 -20.87 -3.97 -10.21
N VAL A 98 -19.68 -3.51 -10.60
CA VAL A 98 -19.12 -2.26 -10.12
C VAL A 98 -18.29 -1.63 -11.24
N GLU A 99 -18.37 -0.32 -11.37
CA GLU A 99 -17.50 0.44 -12.27
C GLU A 99 -16.82 1.53 -11.46
N TYR A 100 -15.50 1.50 -11.44
CA TYR A 100 -14.70 2.43 -10.64
C TYR A 100 -13.37 2.71 -11.32
N THR A 101 -12.74 3.78 -10.88
CA THR A 101 -11.38 4.13 -11.30
C THR A 101 -10.62 4.77 -10.16
N LEU A 102 -9.31 4.75 -10.27
CA LEU A 102 -8.42 5.42 -9.34
C LEU A 102 -8.12 6.83 -9.86
N VAL A 103 -8.29 7.82 -9.01
CA VAL A 103 -8.04 9.22 -9.35
C VAL A 103 -6.79 9.70 -8.61
N ALA A 104 -5.83 10.23 -9.36
CA ALA A 104 -4.67 10.91 -8.80
C ALA A 104 -4.92 12.42 -8.89
N LYS A 105 -5.13 13.05 -7.75
CA LYS A 105 -5.45 14.48 -7.70
C LYS A 105 -4.23 15.35 -7.98
N ASN A 106 -3.05 14.90 -7.54
CA ASN A 106 -1.81 15.61 -7.75
C ASN A 106 -0.65 14.61 -7.81
N GLU A 107 -0.13 14.36 -8.99
CA GLU A 107 0.97 13.42 -9.15
C GLU A 107 2.29 13.93 -8.54
N ALA A 108 2.47 15.24 -8.48
CA ALA A 108 3.69 15.84 -7.94
C ALA A 108 3.82 15.69 -6.41
N ALA A 109 2.75 15.30 -5.73
CA ALA A 109 2.78 15.00 -4.30
C ALA A 109 3.33 13.60 -3.99
N ASN A 110 3.52 12.77 -5.02
CA ASN A 110 3.98 11.41 -4.90
C ASN A 110 5.37 11.23 -5.51
N GLY A 111 6.06 10.19 -5.12
CA GLY A 111 7.38 9.90 -5.63
C GLY A 111 7.62 8.41 -5.87
N LYS A 112 8.70 8.13 -6.58
CA LYS A 112 9.10 6.77 -6.87
C LYS A 112 10.62 6.65 -6.74
N ILE A 113 11.07 5.60 -6.10
CA ILE A 113 12.47 5.22 -6.06
C ILE A 113 12.61 3.94 -6.88
N ALA A 114 13.37 4.02 -7.96
CA ALA A 114 13.54 2.91 -8.89
C ALA A 114 14.91 2.24 -8.74
N ASP A 115 15.05 1.06 -9.34
CA ASP A 115 16.30 0.30 -9.41
C ASP A 115 16.90 -0.10 -8.07
N LEU A 116 16.03 -0.40 -7.11
CA LEU A 116 16.45 -0.95 -5.83
C LEU A 116 16.92 -2.40 -5.97
N THR A 117 17.80 -2.83 -5.10
CA THR A 117 18.23 -4.22 -5.03
C THR A 117 17.11 -5.10 -4.49
N THR A 118 17.06 -6.36 -4.97
CA THR A 118 16.10 -7.35 -4.49
C THR A 118 16.77 -8.58 -3.89
N SER A 119 18.09 -8.52 -3.79
CA SER A 119 18.86 -9.62 -3.21
C SER A 119 20.14 -9.12 -2.54
#